data_5891afadb813a0664c2bf53aed9fd9b6
#
_entry.id   5891afadb813a0664c2bf53aed9fd9b6
#
_cell.length_a   1.000
_cell.length_b   1.000
_cell.length_c   1.000
_cell.angle_alpha   90.00
_cell.angle_beta   90.00
_cell.angle_gamma   90.00
#
_symmetry.space_group_name_H-M   'P 1'
#
loop_
_entity.id
_entity.type
_entity.pdbx_description
1 polymer ?
#
loop_
_entity_poly.entity_id
_entity_poly.type
_entity_poly.pdbx_seq_one_letter_code
_entity_poly.pdbx_strand_id
1 'polypeptide(L)'
;MLGAFTWSSIDRVAQQGVQFLIGIVLARLLSPTDYGLMGMVMIFAGLSYVLVESGFNYALVRTKDLTPEHTNTIFYSNLAISATLYLLLFFTAPYIAQFFNQPELTAIARVTFLAILFNACYLVPYALIGKALNYKSLAQINLSATRLSGVAGIALAYFQYGVWALVAQQTTYHFFRIFGFYFHTKWKPQLLFKWQVIREYSHFSSHILASSLLSVVFNNIYTFILGKLYPIKQVGYYTQAYKMSETANFTFLAILNATYNLFAQIHDQTQRLCRILNTIQERAALIVIPITVLLIVDAHPIFYTLFGEKWMPSVPYFQLICAANLLTPMFQINIHALNAIGKSNVSFGIELGKRGLILGSILVGLHWNIFGLLIGYAVACILSWGISCMEVKRQLNIDFGKQLWHIMPALFFSVVMAFTCYYASAFTANIYLQLVVRAGVFVVGYSLLTAVCYPSMWKGAIAYLKDLRQPKQE
;
A
#
# COMPACT_ATOMS: atom_id res chain seq x y z
N MET A 1 -20.84 -14.15 8.94
CA MET A 1 -19.95 -12.98 8.96
C MET A 1 -18.49 -13.35 9.23
N LEU A 2 -18.16 -14.20 10.20
CA LEU A 2 -16.77 -14.62 10.51
C LEU A 2 -16.05 -15.22 9.28
N GLY A 3 -16.72 -16.11 8.53
CA GLY A 3 -16.13 -16.73 7.33
C GLY A 3 -15.81 -15.73 6.20
N ALA A 4 -16.60 -14.66 6.03
CA ALA A 4 -16.34 -13.63 5.04
C ALA A 4 -15.10 -12.80 5.39
N PHE A 5 -14.92 -12.48 6.67
CA PHE A 5 -13.74 -11.74 7.16
C PHE A 5 -12.45 -12.56 7.03
N THR A 6 -12.50 -13.85 7.39
CA THR A 6 -11.35 -14.76 7.24
C THR A 6 -10.93 -14.90 5.79
N TRP A 7 -11.88 -15.10 4.86
CA TRP A 7 -11.58 -15.19 3.43
C TRP A 7 -11.02 -13.90 2.84
N SER A 8 -11.52 -12.71 3.27
CA SER A 8 -10.97 -11.42 2.85
C SER A 8 -9.53 -11.22 3.30
N SER A 9 -9.19 -11.65 4.52
CA SER A 9 -7.83 -11.58 5.04
C SER A 9 -6.90 -12.57 4.35
N ILE A 10 -7.36 -13.81 4.12
CA ILE A 10 -6.62 -14.84 3.38
C ILE A 10 -6.36 -14.37 1.93
N ASP A 11 -7.36 -13.79 1.25
CA ASP A 11 -7.20 -13.25 -0.11
C ASP A 11 -6.06 -12.24 -0.17
N ARG A 12 -6.10 -11.24 0.71
CA ARG A 12 -5.07 -10.18 0.71
C ARG A 12 -3.68 -10.71 0.98
N VAL A 13 -3.51 -11.56 1.99
CA VAL A 13 -2.21 -12.13 2.35
C VAL A 13 -1.68 -13.05 1.27
N ALA A 14 -2.54 -13.93 0.74
CA ALA A 14 -2.14 -14.86 -0.31
C ALA A 14 -1.81 -14.14 -1.63
N GLN A 15 -2.61 -13.14 -2.02
CA GLN A 15 -2.35 -12.33 -3.20
C GLN A 15 -1.03 -11.55 -3.06
N GLN A 16 -0.81 -10.90 -1.90
CA GLN A 16 0.43 -10.19 -1.61
C GLN A 16 1.65 -11.12 -1.63
N GLY A 17 1.53 -12.31 -1.04
CA GLY A 17 2.60 -13.31 -1.02
C GLY A 17 2.96 -13.79 -2.43
N VAL A 18 1.97 -14.18 -3.25
CA VAL A 18 2.19 -14.59 -4.64
C VAL A 18 2.79 -13.44 -5.46
N GLN A 19 2.27 -12.23 -5.32
CA GLN A 19 2.78 -11.05 -6.03
C GLN A 19 4.22 -10.70 -5.61
N PHE A 20 4.56 -10.89 -4.34
CA PHE A 20 5.92 -10.72 -3.83
C PHE A 20 6.88 -11.73 -4.45
N LEU A 21 6.52 -13.01 -4.51
CA LEU A 21 7.34 -14.06 -5.13
C LEU A 21 7.57 -13.81 -6.62
N ILE A 22 6.50 -13.46 -7.37
CA ILE A 22 6.61 -13.06 -8.77
C ILE A 22 7.53 -11.85 -8.91
N GLY A 23 7.39 -10.85 -8.02
CA GLY A 23 8.22 -9.67 -7.98
C GLY A 23 9.70 -9.95 -7.78
N ILE A 24 10.06 -10.93 -6.94
CA ILE A 24 11.45 -11.39 -6.75
C ILE A 24 11.99 -11.97 -8.05
N VAL A 25 11.27 -12.88 -8.69
CA VAL A 25 11.71 -13.52 -9.93
C VAL A 25 11.91 -12.48 -11.03
N LEU A 26 10.93 -11.59 -11.22
CA LEU A 26 11.03 -10.52 -12.22
C LEU A 26 12.20 -9.56 -11.93
N ALA A 27 12.41 -9.17 -10.67
CA ALA A 27 13.52 -8.29 -10.31
C ALA A 27 14.89 -8.96 -10.56
N ARG A 28 14.97 -10.27 -10.43
CA ARG A 28 16.20 -11.01 -10.79
C ARG A 28 16.47 -11.07 -12.29
N LEU A 29 15.42 -11.15 -13.11
CA LEU A 29 15.55 -11.25 -14.56
C LEU A 29 15.69 -9.87 -15.22
N LEU A 30 14.96 -8.86 -14.76
CA LEU A 30 14.86 -7.53 -15.34
C LEU A 30 15.89 -6.55 -14.79
N SER A 31 16.15 -5.47 -15.53
CA SER A 31 17.05 -4.39 -15.15
C SER A 31 16.35 -3.29 -14.32
N PRO A 32 17.12 -2.48 -13.57
CA PRO A 32 16.57 -1.28 -12.94
C PRO A 32 15.94 -0.29 -13.92
N THR A 33 16.44 -0.22 -15.16
CA THR A 33 15.88 0.63 -16.20
C THR A 33 14.45 0.24 -16.56
N ASP A 34 14.16 -1.08 -16.65
CA ASP A 34 12.81 -1.59 -16.93
C ASP A 34 11.81 -1.17 -15.85
N TYR A 35 12.23 -1.23 -14.58
CA TYR A 35 11.42 -0.76 -13.45
C TYR A 35 11.24 0.76 -13.44
N GLY A 36 12.24 1.51 -13.91
CA GLY A 36 12.16 2.95 -14.06
C GLY A 36 11.11 3.35 -15.09
N LEU A 37 11.16 2.74 -16.29
CA LEU A 37 10.17 2.95 -17.35
C LEU A 37 8.75 2.64 -16.87
N MET A 38 8.56 1.47 -16.25
CA MET A 38 7.26 1.07 -15.75
C MET A 38 6.76 2.00 -14.64
N GLY A 39 7.64 2.44 -13.73
CA GLY A 39 7.30 3.38 -12.66
C GLY A 39 6.75 4.70 -13.18
N MET A 40 7.35 5.26 -14.24
CA MET A 40 6.87 6.49 -14.87
C MET A 40 5.48 6.35 -15.50
N VAL A 41 5.18 5.23 -16.13
CA VAL A 41 3.88 4.97 -16.77
C VAL A 41 2.79 4.71 -15.71
N MET A 42 3.12 4.03 -14.62
CA MET A 42 2.15 3.65 -13.57
C MET A 42 1.53 4.85 -12.86
N ILE A 43 2.16 6.02 -12.89
CA ILE A 43 1.59 7.26 -12.34
C ILE A 43 0.29 7.62 -13.08
N PHE A 44 0.33 7.62 -14.40
CA PHE A 44 -0.82 7.95 -15.25
C PHE A 44 -1.88 6.84 -15.20
N ALA A 45 -1.45 5.58 -15.18
CA ALA A 45 -2.36 4.45 -15.00
C ALA A 45 -3.10 4.55 -13.65
N GLY A 46 -2.42 4.85 -12.55
CA GLY A 46 -3.00 5.02 -11.23
C GLY A 46 -4.07 6.12 -11.18
N LEU A 47 -3.79 7.29 -11.77
CA LEU A 47 -4.76 8.38 -11.90
C LEU A 47 -5.99 7.94 -12.70
N SER A 48 -5.77 7.21 -13.79
CA SER A 48 -6.85 6.74 -14.65
C SER A 48 -7.72 5.68 -13.97
N TYR A 49 -7.15 4.76 -13.20
CA TYR A 49 -7.93 3.80 -12.42
C TYR A 49 -8.88 4.49 -11.43
N VAL A 50 -8.41 5.52 -10.73
CA VAL A 50 -9.26 6.29 -9.82
C VAL A 50 -10.39 6.99 -10.57
N LEU A 51 -10.12 7.54 -11.75
CA LEU A 51 -11.15 8.18 -12.58
C LEU A 51 -12.19 7.18 -13.09
N VAL A 52 -11.78 5.98 -13.51
CA VAL A 52 -12.69 4.92 -13.96
C VAL A 52 -13.52 4.38 -12.80
N GLU A 53 -12.90 4.12 -11.66
CA GLU A 53 -13.63 3.65 -10.48
C GLU A 53 -14.63 4.71 -9.99
N SER A 54 -14.31 6.00 -10.11
CA SER A 54 -15.17 7.18 -9.89
C SER A 54 -16.09 7.11 -8.67
N GLY A 55 -15.81 6.25 -7.69
CA GLY A 55 -16.69 5.98 -6.55
C GLY A 55 -17.95 5.17 -6.88
N PHE A 56 -18.21 4.84 -8.14
CA PHE A 56 -19.40 4.06 -8.55
C PHE A 56 -19.44 2.67 -7.94
N ASN A 57 -18.28 2.05 -7.73
CA ASN A 57 -18.21 0.77 -7.03
C ASN A 57 -18.82 0.87 -5.61
N TYR A 58 -18.45 1.89 -4.85
CA TYR A 58 -19.03 2.13 -3.51
C TYR A 58 -20.53 2.43 -3.57
N ALA A 59 -20.96 3.17 -4.58
CA ALA A 59 -22.37 3.48 -4.79
C ALA A 59 -23.21 2.24 -5.08
N LEU A 60 -22.73 1.35 -5.97
CA LEU A 60 -23.38 0.07 -6.28
C LEU A 60 -23.50 -0.84 -5.04
N VAL A 61 -22.45 -0.94 -4.24
CA VAL A 61 -22.45 -1.78 -3.02
C VAL A 61 -23.43 -1.21 -1.98
N ARG A 62 -23.52 0.13 -1.85
CA ARG A 62 -24.39 0.81 -0.89
C ARG A 62 -25.89 0.74 -1.26
N THR A 63 -26.22 0.74 -2.55
CA THR A 63 -27.60 0.73 -3.01
C THR A 63 -28.30 -0.57 -2.60
N LYS A 64 -29.39 -0.50 -1.82
CA LYS A 64 -30.11 -1.68 -1.32
C LYS A 64 -30.77 -2.44 -2.46
N ASP A 65 -31.57 -1.78 -3.29
CA ASP A 65 -32.36 -2.37 -4.37
C ASP A 65 -31.69 -2.10 -5.72
N LEU A 66 -30.73 -2.96 -6.08
CA LEU A 66 -30.05 -2.90 -7.37
C LEU A 66 -30.93 -3.44 -8.47
N THR A 67 -31.28 -2.57 -9.41
CA THR A 67 -31.97 -2.98 -10.64
C THR A 67 -31.00 -3.23 -11.79
N PRO A 68 -31.41 -3.97 -12.84
CA PRO A 68 -30.59 -4.10 -14.05
C PRO A 68 -30.21 -2.74 -14.67
N GLU A 69 -31.05 -1.73 -14.53
CA GLU A 69 -30.81 -0.38 -15.01
C GLU A 69 -29.60 0.28 -14.32
N HIS A 70 -29.48 0.12 -13.00
CA HIS A 70 -28.31 0.64 -12.25
C HIS A 70 -27.01 -0.02 -12.71
N THR A 71 -27.00 -1.34 -12.78
CA THR A 71 -25.77 -2.07 -13.14
C THR A 71 -25.33 -1.82 -14.58
N ASN A 72 -26.28 -1.80 -15.52
CA ASN A 72 -25.96 -1.57 -16.94
C ASN A 72 -25.57 -0.12 -17.22
N THR A 73 -26.27 0.87 -16.62
CA THR A 73 -25.92 2.28 -16.76
C THR A 73 -24.50 2.55 -16.26
N ILE A 74 -24.13 2.03 -15.08
CA ILE A 74 -22.78 2.17 -14.52
C ILE A 74 -21.73 1.46 -15.40
N PHE A 75 -22.07 0.26 -15.92
CA PHE A 75 -21.17 -0.46 -16.83
C PHE A 75 -20.82 0.36 -18.07
N TYR A 76 -21.86 0.85 -18.79
CA TYR A 76 -21.62 1.65 -20.00
C TYR A 76 -20.97 3.00 -19.72
N SER A 77 -21.29 3.62 -18.60
CA SER A 77 -20.64 4.87 -18.18
C SER A 77 -19.15 4.66 -17.92
N ASN A 78 -18.78 3.60 -17.18
CA ASN A 78 -17.39 3.28 -16.92
C ASN A 78 -16.64 2.88 -18.19
N LEU A 79 -17.30 2.15 -19.08
CA LEU A 79 -16.72 1.78 -20.38
C LEU A 79 -16.46 3.03 -21.24
N ALA A 80 -17.41 3.97 -21.29
CA ALA A 80 -17.27 5.22 -22.01
C ALA A 80 -16.16 6.10 -21.41
N ILE A 81 -16.13 6.27 -20.08
CA ILE A 81 -15.07 7.01 -19.38
C ILE A 81 -13.71 6.39 -19.64
N SER A 82 -13.58 5.06 -19.50
CA SER A 82 -12.30 4.37 -19.72
C SER A 82 -11.85 4.41 -21.19
N ALA A 83 -12.77 4.32 -22.15
CA ALA A 83 -12.45 4.47 -23.57
C ALA A 83 -11.96 5.90 -23.88
N THR A 84 -12.64 6.91 -23.34
CA THR A 84 -12.22 8.31 -23.49
C THR A 84 -10.85 8.56 -22.88
N LEU A 85 -10.62 8.06 -21.65
CA LEU A 85 -9.32 8.17 -20.99
C LEU A 85 -8.22 7.41 -21.74
N TYR A 86 -8.52 6.21 -22.22
CA TYR A 86 -7.56 5.44 -23.01
C TYR A 86 -7.17 6.18 -24.29
N LEU A 87 -8.14 6.70 -25.06
CA LEU A 87 -7.87 7.47 -26.27
C LEU A 87 -7.06 8.73 -25.95
N LEU A 88 -7.45 9.47 -24.90
CA LEU A 88 -6.71 10.65 -24.45
C LEU A 88 -5.25 10.29 -24.13
N LEU A 89 -5.03 9.23 -23.34
CA LEU A 89 -3.69 8.79 -22.97
C LEU A 89 -2.92 8.18 -24.14
N PHE A 90 -3.59 7.52 -25.07
CA PHE A 90 -2.97 6.98 -26.29
C PHE A 90 -2.39 8.10 -27.17
N PHE A 91 -3.14 9.19 -27.36
CA PHE A 91 -2.68 10.35 -28.13
C PHE A 91 -1.70 11.22 -27.33
N THR A 92 -1.80 11.27 -26.02
CA THR A 92 -0.83 12.01 -25.18
C THR A 92 0.43 11.21 -24.85
N ALA A 93 0.48 9.91 -25.10
CA ALA A 93 1.66 9.06 -24.84
C ALA A 93 2.98 9.59 -25.44
N PRO A 94 3.03 10.14 -26.68
CA PRO A 94 4.26 10.75 -27.20
C PRO A 94 4.72 11.97 -26.39
N TYR A 95 3.78 12.78 -25.88
CA TYR A 95 4.10 13.95 -25.05
C TYR A 95 4.60 13.53 -23.66
N ILE A 96 4.06 12.43 -23.10
CA ILE A 96 4.57 11.82 -21.87
C ILE A 96 6.01 11.33 -22.09
N ALA A 97 6.27 10.65 -23.20
CA ALA A 97 7.61 10.18 -23.56
C ALA A 97 8.60 11.34 -23.73
N GLN A 98 8.19 12.41 -24.40
CA GLN A 98 8.98 13.63 -24.55
C GLN A 98 9.23 14.32 -23.21
N PHE A 99 8.20 14.41 -22.35
CA PHE A 99 8.34 15.00 -21.00
C PHE A 99 9.43 14.32 -20.19
N PHE A 100 9.48 12.97 -20.18
CA PHE A 100 10.48 12.20 -19.46
C PHE A 100 11.77 11.97 -20.24
N ASN A 101 11.90 12.45 -21.47
CA ASN A 101 13.02 12.21 -22.36
C ASN A 101 13.31 10.70 -22.60
N GLN A 102 12.24 9.90 -22.72
CA GLN A 102 12.30 8.44 -22.90
C GLN A 102 11.36 8.03 -24.05
N PRO A 103 11.84 7.92 -25.29
CA PRO A 103 11.00 7.62 -26.48
C PRO A 103 10.23 6.30 -26.34
N GLU A 104 10.83 5.30 -25.68
CA GLU A 104 10.23 3.97 -25.47
C GLU A 104 8.92 4.01 -24.68
N LEU A 105 8.73 5.04 -23.84
CA LEU A 105 7.51 5.20 -23.04
C LEU A 105 6.26 5.32 -23.92
N THR A 106 6.36 5.78 -25.16
CA THR A 106 5.20 5.90 -26.06
C THR A 106 4.52 4.55 -26.30
N ALA A 107 5.29 3.52 -26.66
CA ALA A 107 4.77 2.18 -26.91
C ALA A 107 4.35 1.50 -25.61
N ILE A 108 5.19 1.60 -24.57
CA ILE A 108 4.94 1.04 -23.23
C ILE A 108 3.63 1.60 -22.65
N ALA A 109 3.44 2.89 -22.68
CA ALA A 109 2.26 3.57 -22.17
C ALA A 109 0.99 3.14 -22.92
N ARG A 110 1.00 3.15 -24.23
CA ARG A 110 -0.13 2.74 -25.06
C ARG A 110 -0.63 1.35 -24.73
N VAL A 111 0.27 0.38 -24.55
CA VAL A 111 -0.10 -1.00 -24.20
C VAL A 111 -0.51 -1.12 -22.73
N THR A 112 0.21 -0.47 -21.81
CA THR A 112 -0.12 -0.51 -20.38
C THR A 112 -1.49 0.09 -20.11
N PHE A 113 -1.87 1.16 -20.80
CA PHE A 113 -3.17 1.82 -20.62
C PHE A 113 -4.36 0.98 -21.12
N LEU A 114 -4.17 -0.07 -21.93
CA LEU A 114 -5.23 -1.05 -22.22
C LEU A 114 -5.81 -1.69 -20.95
N ALA A 115 -5.01 -1.81 -19.91
CA ALA A 115 -5.47 -2.31 -18.61
C ALA A 115 -6.61 -1.48 -18.02
N ILE A 116 -6.72 -0.19 -18.38
CA ILE A 116 -7.81 0.72 -17.95
C ILE A 116 -9.14 0.26 -18.56
N LEU A 117 -9.15 -0.09 -19.85
CA LEU A 117 -10.32 -0.64 -20.52
C LEU A 117 -10.74 -1.98 -19.94
N PHE A 118 -9.76 -2.86 -19.69
CA PHE A 118 -10.03 -4.15 -19.07
C PHE A 118 -10.59 -4.01 -17.66
N ASN A 119 -10.12 -3.02 -16.88
CA ASN A 119 -10.65 -2.73 -15.55
C ASN A 119 -12.13 -2.35 -15.61
N ALA A 120 -12.53 -1.46 -16.52
CA ALA A 120 -13.93 -1.08 -16.68
C ALA A 120 -14.85 -2.25 -17.01
N CYS A 121 -14.38 -3.23 -17.79
CA CYS A 121 -15.16 -4.38 -18.18
C CYS A 121 -15.63 -5.26 -17.01
N TYR A 122 -14.87 -5.35 -15.92
CA TYR A 122 -15.25 -6.21 -14.78
C TYR A 122 -15.68 -5.45 -13.52
N LEU A 123 -15.70 -4.12 -13.52
CA LEU A 123 -16.00 -3.31 -12.33
C LEU A 123 -17.39 -3.64 -11.75
N VAL A 124 -18.42 -3.78 -12.60
CA VAL A 124 -19.77 -4.15 -12.17
C VAL A 124 -19.82 -5.58 -11.62
N PRO A 125 -19.36 -6.64 -12.32
CA PRO A 125 -19.24 -7.98 -11.75
C PRO A 125 -18.47 -8.03 -10.42
N TYR A 126 -17.38 -7.27 -10.28
CA TYR A 126 -16.64 -7.14 -9.04
C TYR A 126 -17.52 -6.57 -7.90
N ALA A 127 -18.26 -5.47 -8.16
CA ALA A 127 -19.16 -4.87 -7.18
C ALA A 127 -20.28 -5.83 -6.74
N LEU A 128 -20.84 -6.62 -7.68
CA LEU A 128 -21.88 -7.61 -7.40
C LEU A 128 -21.39 -8.74 -6.48
N ILE A 129 -20.17 -9.27 -6.71
CA ILE A 129 -19.57 -10.28 -5.83
C ILE A 129 -19.29 -9.68 -4.44
N GLY A 130 -18.77 -8.44 -4.40
CA GLY A 130 -18.54 -7.72 -3.15
C GLY A 130 -19.82 -7.51 -2.35
N LYS A 131 -20.91 -7.09 -3.00
CA LYS A 131 -22.23 -6.94 -2.40
C LYS A 131 -22.79 -8.25 -1.86
N ALA A 132 -22.56 -9.35 -2.57
CA ALA A 132 -22.96 -10.70 -2.13
C ALA A 132 -22.07 -11.25 -1.00
N LEU A 133 -21.07 -10.50 -0.52
CA LEU A 133 -20.07 -10.91 0.48
C LEU A 133 -19.34 -12.22 0.13
N ASN A 134 -19.28 -12.57 -1.17
CA ASN A 134 -18.63 -13.78 -1.64
C ASN A 134 -17.10 -13.56 -1.80
N TYR A 135 -16.42 -13.34 -0.69
CA TYR A 135 -14.98 -13.12 -0.67
C TYR A 135 -14.14 -14.31 -1.11
N LYS A 136 -14.72 -15.54 -1.04
CA LYS A 136 -14.07 -16.74 -1.56
C LYS A 136 -13.88 -16.65 -3.08
N SER A 137 -14.93 -16.29 -3.82
CA SER A 137 -14.84 -16.09 -5.26
C SER A 137 -13.90 -14.95 -5.63
N LEU A 138 -13.92 -13.84 -4.88
CA LEU A 138 -12.96 -12.73 -5.07
C LEU A 138 -11.52 -13.22 -4.93
N ALA A 139 -11.22 -14.00 -3.88
CA ALA A 139 -9.90 -14.57 -3.66
C ALA A 139 -9.47 -15.50 -4.81
N GLN A 140 -10.34 -16.38 -5.25
CA GLN A 140 -10.05 -17.30 -6.35
C GLN A 140 -9.76 -16.56 -7.65
N ILE A 141 -10.56 -15.57 -8.01
CA ILE A 141 -10.37 -14.75 -9.22
C ILE A 141 -9.06 -13.98 -9.15
N ASN A 142 -8.81 -13.28 -8.05
CA ASN A 142 -7.61 -12.46 -7.88
C ASN A 142 -6.34 -13.31 -7.90
N LEU A 143 -6.32 -14.43 -7.17
CA LEU A 143 -5.17 -15.34 -7.13
C LEU A 143 -4.90 -16.00 -8.47
N SER A 144 -5.93 -16.45 -9.18
CA SER A 144 -5.76 -17.05 -10.51
C SER A 144 -5.22 -16.01 -11.51
N ALA A 145 -5.79 -14.81 -11.53
CA ALA A 145 -5.31 -13.73 -12.39
C ALA A 145 -3.85 -13.34 -12.07
N THR A 146 -3.50 -13.24 -10.77
CA THR A 146 -2.12 -12.95 -10.36
C THR A 146 -1.14 -14.03 -10.80
N ARG A 147 -1.51 -15.31 -10.66
CA ARG A 147 -0.66 -16.43 -11.11
C ARG A 147 -0.48 -16.44 -12.62
N LEU A 148 -1.56 -16.33 -13.39
CA LEU A 148 -1.51 -16.34 -14.85
C LEU A 148 -0.73 -15.14 -15.40
N SER A 149 -0.96 -13.96 -14.86
CA SER A 149 -0.20 -12.76 -15.26
C SER A 149 1.26 -12.84 -14.84
N GLY A 150 1.55 -13.44 -13.67
CA GLY A 150 2.90 -13.70 -13.22
C GLY A 150 3.65 -14.64 -14.15
N VAL A 151 3.02 -15.73 -14.59
CA VAL A 151 3.60 -16.67 -15.57
C VAL A 151 3.89 -15.95 -16.89
N ALA A 152 2.94 -15.12 -17.39
CA ALA A 152 3.13 -14.35 -18.62
C ALA A 152 4.31 -13.38 -18.49
N GLY A 153 4.40 -12.64 -17.36
CA GLY A 153 5.50 -11.72 -17.11
C GLY A 153 6.85 -12.44 -16.99
N ILE A 154 6.91 -13.53 -16.22
CA ILE A 154 8.14 -14.31 -16.06
C ILE A 154 8.60 -14.92 -17.38
N ALA A 155 7.70 -15.45 -18.18
CA ALA A 155 8.03 -16.00 -19.50
C ALA A 155 8.68 -14.95 -20.40
N LEU A 156 8.07 -13.75 -20.52
CA LEU A 156 8.65 -12.67 -21.31
C LEU A 156 9.97 -12.15 -20.74
N ALA A 157 10.11 -12.10 -19.41
CA ALA A 157 11.38 -11.74 -18.78
C ALA A 157 12.49 -12.77 -19.07
N TYR A 158 12.16 -14.05 -19.06
CA TYR A 158 13.08 -15.13 -19.41
C TYR A 158 13.55 -15.04 -20.87
N PHE A 159 12.65 -14.69 -21.79
CA PHE A 159 12.99 -14.45 -23.19
C PHE A 159 13.61 -13.06 -23.44
N GLN A 160 14.01 -12.33 -22.41
CA GLN A 160 14.73 -11.05 -22.47
C GLN A 160 13.98 -9.90 -23.14
N TYR A 161 12.64 -9.90 -23.06
CA TYR A 161 11.81 -8.80 -23.57
C TYR A 161 11.84 -7.53 -22.68
N GLY A 162 12.67 -7.49 -21.62
CA GLY A 162 12.86 -6.32 -20.76
C GLY A 162 11.56 -5.80 -20.15
N VAL A 163 11.33 -4.51 -20.27
CA VAL A 163 10.14 -3.82 -19.70
C VAL A 163 8.81 -4.43 -20.14
N TRP A 164 8.75 -5.05 -21.32
CA TRP A 164 7.53 -5.69 -21.85
C TRP A 164 7.03 -6.84 -20.96
N ALA A 165 7.89 -7.44 -20.18
CA ALA A 165 7.50 -8.42 -19.17
C ALA A 165 6.61 -7.81 -18.07
N LEU A 166 6.95 -6.59 -17.61
CA LEU A 166 6.14 -5.86 -16.63
C LEU A 166 4.82 -5.34 -17.23
N VAL A 167 4.88 -4.87 -18.47
CA VAL A 167 3.70 -4.44 -19.24
C VAL A 167 2.74 -5.61 -19.40
N ALA A 168 3.23 -6.77 -19.84
CA ALA A 168 2.42 -7.97 -20.01
C ALA A 168 1.84 -8.44 -18.67
N GLN A 169 2.62 -8.48 -17.59
CA GLN A 169 2.14 -8.84 -16.27
C GLN A 169 0.95 -7.95 -15.86
N GLN A 170 1.10 -6.64 -15.98
CA GLN A 170 0.07 -5.67 -15.60
C GLN A 170 -1.19 -5.79 -16.47
N THR A 171 -1.02 -5.86 -17.78
CA THR A 171 -2.14 -5.88 -18.73
C THR A 171 -2.89 -7.20 -18.68
N THR A 172 -2.18 -8.35 -18.64
CA THR A 172 -2.80 -9.67 -18.57
C THR A 172 -3.48 -9.92 -17.22
N TYR A 173 -3.02 -9.31 -16.12
CA TYR A 173 -3.71 -9.37 -14.83
C TYR A 173 -5.16 -8.88 -14.95
N HIS A 174 -5.37 -7.68 -15.52
CA HIS A 174 -6.72 -7.14 -15.73
C HIS A 174 -7.52 -7.94 -16.76
N PHE A 175 -6.86 -8.45 -17.80
CA PHE A 175 -7.48 -9.29 -18.81
C PHE A 175 -8.04 -10.59 -18.22
N PHE A 176 -7.25 -11.35 -17.46
CA PHE A 176 -7.74 -12.59 -16.84
C PHE A 176 -8.83 -12.37 -15.79
N ARG A 177 -8.84 -11.22 -15.13
CA ARG A 177 -9.92 -10.86 -14.20
C ARG A 177 -11.26 -10.73 -14.90
N ILE A 178 -11.33 -10.27 -16.16
CA ILE A 178 -12.59 -10.21 -16.91
C ILE A 178 -13.23 -11.61 -16.93
N PHE A 179 -12.50 -12.60 -17.40
CA PHE A 179 -13.04 -13.98 -17.50
C PHE A 179 -13.43 -14.53 -16.11
N GLY A 180 -12.58 -14.35 -15.11
CA GLY A 180 -12.86 -14.78 -13.74
C GLY A 180 -14.15 -14.18 -13.19
N PHE A 181 -14.37 -12.88 -13.35
CA PHE A 181 -15.55 -12.20 -12.83
C PHE A 181 -16.82 -12.58 -13.58
N TYR A 182 -16.79 -12.66 -14.91
CA TYR A 182 -17.95 -13.07 -15.70
C TYR A 182 -18.34 -14.53 -15.45
N PHE A 183 -17.37 -15.42 -15.28
CA PHE A 183 -17.62 -16.82 -14.97
C PHE A 183 -18.33 -17.01 -13.61
N HIS A 184 -17.93 -16.24 -12.58
CA HIS A 184 -18.52 -16.39 -11.25
C HIS A 184 -19.84 -15.65 -11.06
N THR A 185 -20.05 -14.50 -11.72
CA THR A 185 -21.28 -13.71 -11.58
C THR A 185 -22.39 -14.17 -12.51
N LYS A 186 -22.04 -14.77 -13.66
CA LYS A 186 -22.96 -15.06 -14.77
C LYS A 186 -23.74 -13.81 -15.25
N TRP A 187 -23.33 -12.62 -14.80
CA TRP A 187 -23.92 -11.35 -15.21
C TRP A 187 -23.57 -11.05 -16.67
N LYS A 188 -24.55 -10.55 -17.42
CA LYS A 188 -24.36 -10.16 -18.81
C LYS A 188 -24.83 -8.72 -18.98
N PRO A 189 -24.05 -7.86 -19.67
CA PRO A 189 -24.48 -6.51 -19.96
C PRO A 189 -25.70 -6.52 -20.88
N GLN A 190 -26.68 -5.68 -20.56
CA GLN A 190 -27.87 -5.42 -21.36
C GLN A 190 -27.84 -3.97 -21.83
N LEU A 191 -28.37 -3.67 -23.01
CA LEU A 191 -28.43 -2.32 -23.54
C LEU A 191 -29.48 -1.45 -22.82
N LEU A 192 -29.23 -1.20 -21.55
CA LEU A 192 -30.07 -0.37 -20.69
C LEU A 192 -29.22 0.80 -20.17
N PHE A 193 -29.73 2.02 -20.40
CA PHE A 193 -29.04 3.23 -19.97
C PHE A 193 -30.05 4.26 -19.46
N LYS A 194 -29.86 4.73 -18.22
CA LYS A 194 -30.68 5.78 -17.60
C LYS A 194 -29.79 6.89 -17.05
N TRP A 195 -29.87 8.06 -17.62
CA TRP A 195 -29.09 9.24 -17.18
C TRP A 195 -29.34 9.64 -15.72
N GLN A 196 -30.56 9.37 -15.22
CA GLN A 196 -30.93 9.65 -13.85
C GLN A 196 -30.04 8.91 -12.82
N VAL A 197 -29.65 7.68 -13.11
CA VAL A 197 -28.73 6.88 -12.27
C VAL A 197 -27.36 7.54 -12.14
N ILE A 198 -26.84 8.08 -13.24
CA ILE A 198 -25.55 8.79 -13.21
C ILE A 198 -25.64 10.03 -12.33
N ARG A 199 -26.71 10.81 -12.47
CA ARG A 199 -26.92 12.02 -11.69
C ARG A 199 -27.04 11.73 -10.19
N GLU A 200 -27.73 10.66 -9.83
CA GLU A 200 -27.88 10.21 -8.45
C GLU A 200 -26.53 9.82 -7.82
N TYR A 201 -25.72 9.07 -8.56
CA TYR A 201 -24.45 8.56 -8.03
C TYR A 201 -23.30 9.57 -8.14
N SER A 202 -23.33 10.52 -9.06
CA SER A 202 -22.25 11.49 -9.28
C SER A 202 -22.03 12.40 -8.07
N HIS A 203 -23.09 12.84 -7.39
CA HIS A 203 -22.96 13.71 -6.22
C HIS A 203 -22.21 13.03 -5.06
N PHE A 204 -22.51 11.77 -4.80
CA PHE A 204 -21.80 10.98 -3.77
C PHE A 204 -20.37 10.63 -4.18
N SER A 205 -20.18 10.30 -5.44
CA SER A 205 -18.91 9.82 -5.98
C SER A 205 -17.87 10.93 -6.12
N SER A 206 -18.26 12.17 -6.35
CA SER A 206 -17.34 13.30 -6.62
C SER A 206 -16.37 13.61 -5.48
N HIS A 207 -16.83 13.57 -4.23
CA HIS A 207 -15.97 13.80 -3.05
C HIS A 207 -14.96 12.68 -2.84
N ILE A 208 -15.39 11.42 -3.04
CA ILE A 208 -14.50 10.25 -2.95
C ILE A 208 -13.46 10.31 -4.06
N LEU A 209 -13.88 10.66 -5.27
CA LEU A 209 -13.03 10.83 -6.44
C LEU A 209 -11.93 11.88 -6.19
N ALA A 210 -12.30 13.07 -5.74
CA ALA A 210 -11.35 14.15 -5.47
C ALA A 210 -10.31 13.76 -4.42
N SER A 211 -10.74 13.14 -3.33
CA SER A 211 -9.84 12.64 -2.27
C SER A 211 -8.90 11.56 -2.77
N SER A 212 -9.41 10.63 -3.58
CA SER A 212 -8.62 9.52 -4.14
C SER A 212 -7.60 10.01 -5.17
N LEU A 213 -7.99 10.93 -6.06
CA LEU A 213 -7.07 11.56 -7.02
C LEU A 213 -5.93 12.28 -6.30
N LEU A 214 -6.26 13.08 -5.29
CA LEU A 214 -5.26 13.77 -4.49
C LEU A 214 -4.29 12.77 -3.84
N SER A 215 -4.81 11.66 -3.32
CA SER A 215 -3.97 10.61 -2.72
C SER A 215 -3.04 9.96 -3.74
N VAL A 216 -3.53 9.62 -4.93
CA VAL A 216 -2.70 9.02 -5.99
C VAL A 216 -1.60 9.98 -6.45
N VAL A 217 -1.91 11.28 -6.62
CA VAL A 217 -0.90 12.29 -6.97
C VAL A 217 0.21 12.31 -5.92
N PHE A 218 -0.13 12.43 -4.64
CA PHE A 218 0.87 12.52 -3.58
C PHE A 218 1.65 11.23 -3.36
N ASN A 219 1.04 10.07 -3.53
CA ASN A 219 1.74 8.78 -3.43
C ASN A 219 2.76 8.57 -4.55
N ASN A 220 2.55 9.19 -5.71
CA ASN A 220 3.43 9.04 -6.87
C ASN A 220 4.31 10.27 -7.15
N ILE A 221 4.20 11.34 -6.36
CA ILE A 221 4.87 12.62 -6.64
C ILE A 221 6.38 12.48 -6.70
N TYR A 222 6.97 11.66 -5.85
CA TYR A 222 8.41 11.39 -5.87
C TYR A 222 8.82 10.65 -7.15
N THR A 223 8.10 9.62 -7.56
CA THR A 223 8.38 8.91 -8.82
C THR A 223 8.27 9.85 -10.02
N PHE A 224 7.28 10.75 -10.01
CA PHE A 224 7.11 11.76 -11.06
C PHE A 224 8.31 12.72 -11.14
N ILE A 225 8.71 13.28 -10.01
CA ILE A 225 9.83 14.23 -9.94
C ILE A 225 11.15 13.54 -10.29
N LEU A 226 11.38 12.35 -9.75
CA LEU A 226 12.59 11.59 -10.05
C LEU A 226 12.65 11.21 -11.54
N GLY A 227 11.51 10.82 -12.13
CA GLY A 227 11.42 10.51 -13.55
C GLY A 227 11.80 11.67 -14.47
N LYS A 228 11.48 12.91 -14.05
CA LYS A 228 11.80 14.11 -14.83
C LYS A 228 13.26 14.58 -14.66
N LEU A 229 13.80 14.48 -13.46
CA LEU A 229 15.05 15.15 -13.08
C LEU A 229 16.28 14.24 -12.99
N TYR A 230 16.05 12.92 -12.85
CA TYR A 230 17.13 11.98 -12.61
C TYR A 230 17.23 10.88 -13.67
N PRO A 231 18.40 10.24 -13.83
CA PRO A 231 18.56 9.13 -14.77
C PRO A 231 17.57 7.99 -14.46
N ILE A 232 17.01 7.39 -15.52
CA ILE A 232 15.99 6.34 -15.44
C ILE A 232 16.38 5.17 -14.52
N LYS A 233 17.66 4.82 -14.50
CA LYS A 233 18.19 3.76 -13.63
C LYS A 233 18.00 4.08 -12.15
N GLN A 234 18.14 5.35 -11.76
CA GLN A 234 17.88 5.80 -10.38
C GLN A 234 16.39 5.77 -10.03
N VAL A 235 15.53 6.10 -11.00
CA VAL A 235 14.09 5.93 -10.83
C VAL A 235 13.73 4.47 -10.59
N GLY A 236 14.37 3.55 -11.32
CA GLY A 236 14.20 2.12 -11.11
C GLY A 236 14.62 1.66 -9.71
N TYR A 237 15.77 2.11 -9.23
CA TYR A 237 16.22 1.83 -7.85
C TYR A 237 15.23 2.35 -6.81
N TYR A 238 14.74 3.57 -6.97
CA TYR A 238 13.72 4.14 -6.10
C TYR A 238 12.40 3.35 -6.15
N THR A 239 11.93 3.02 -7.36
CA THR A 239 10.67 2.29 -7.56
C THR A 239 10.71 0.93 -6.87
N GLN A 240 11.82 0.20 -6.97
CA GLN A 240 11.99 -1.10 -6.29
C GLN A 240 12.09 -0.94 -4.78
N ALA A 241 12.81 0.06 -4.30
CA ALA A 241 12.93 0.38 -2.88
C ALA A 241 11.55 0.73 -2.28
N TYR A 242 10.79 1.58 -2.95
CA TYR A 242 9.44 1.97 -2.56
C TYR A 242 8.49 0.77 -2.51
N LYS A 243 8.46 -0.05 -3.57
CA LYS A 243 7.64 -1.26 -3.66
C LYS A 243 7.94 -2.25 -2.54
N MET A 244 9.22 -2.42 -2.19
CA MET A 244 9.64 -3.29 -1.10
C MET A 244 9.19 -2.73 0.26
N SER A 245 9.30 -1.42 0.47
CA SER A 245 8.82 -0.74 1.69
C SER A 245 7.29 -0.84 1.83
N GLU A 246 6.53 -0.71 0.74
CA GLU A 246 5.07 -0.91 0.77
C GLU A 246 4.68 -2.34 1.17
N THR A 247 5.41 -3.34 0.68
CA THR A 247 5.18 -4.74 1.07
C THR A 247 5.38 -4.94 2.56
N ALA A 248 6.38 -4.28 3.16
CA ALA A 248 6.59 -4.29 4.60
C ALA A 248 5.44 -3.61 5.37
N ASN A 249 4.96 -2.47 4.88
CA ASN A 249 3.87 -1.71 5.49
C ASN A 249 2.52 -2.43 5.44
N PHE A 250 2.31 -3.32 4.47
CA PHE A 250 1.08 -4.11 4.37
C PHE A 250 0.77 -4.91 5.65
N THR A 251 1.79 -5.37 6.35
CA THR A 251 1.66 -6.11 7.62
C THR A 251 0.93 -5.31 8.69
N PHE A 252 1.02 -3.97 8.66
CA PHE A 252 0.41 -3.09 9.67
C PHE A 252 -1.03 -2.68 9.35
N LEU A 253 -1.47 -2.90 8.13
CA LEU A 253 -2.81 -2.50 7.68
C LEU A 253 -3.92 -3.20 8.49
N ALA A 254 -3.70 -4.46 8.89
CA ALA A 254 -4.63 -5.22 9.72
C ALA A 254 -4.83 -4.56 11.11
N ILE A 255 -3.75 -4.08 11.72
CA ILE A 255 -3.78 -3.38 13.01
C ILE A 255 -4.57 -2.06 12.86
N LEU A 256 -4.32 -1.31 11.81
CA LEU A 256 -4.99 -0.03 11.56
C LEU A 256 -6.50 -0.20 11.34
N ASN A 257 -6.92 -1.18 10.54
CA ASN A 257 -8.34 -1.47 10.31
C ASN A 257 -9.08 -1.90 11.58
N ALA A 258 -8.45 -2.76 12.41
CA ALA A 258 -9.01 -3.17 13.69
C ALA A 258 -9.15 -1.98 14.64
N THR A 259 -8.18 -1.07 14.66
CA THR A 259 -8.19 0.15 15.49
C THR A 259 -9.33 1.08 15.12
N TYR A 260 -9.57 1.33 13.82
CA TYR A 260 -10.67 2.19 13.39
C TYR A 260 -12.03 1.66 13.84
N ASN A 261 -12.30 0.36 13.63
CA ASN A 261 -13.55 -0.27 14.02
C ASN A 261 -13.78 -0.21 15.54
N LEU A 262 -12.71 -0.41 16.32
CA LEU A 262 -12.79 -0.35 17.79
C LEU A 262 -13.10 1.07 18.27
N PHE A 263 -12.42 2.09 17.74
CA PHE A 263 -12.68 3.48 18.12
C PHE A 263 -14.09 3.92 17.75
N ALA A 264 -14.60 3.49 16.58
CA ALA A 264 -15.98 3.76 16.18
C ALA A 264 -17.03 3.18 17.15
N GLN A 265 -16.75 2.05 17.80
CA GLN A 265 -17.66 1.43 18.77
C GLN A 265 -17.66 2.12 20.14
N ILE A 266 -16.62 2.86 20.50
CA ILE A 266 -16.43 3.47 21.83
C ILE A 266 -16.37 5.01 21.79
N HIS A 267 -16.79 5.61 20.67
CA HIS A 267 -16.64 7.04 20.43
C HIS A 267 -17.30 7.93 21.51
N ASP A 268 -18.40 7.48 22.12
CA ASP A 268 -19.10 8.20 23.19
C ASP A 268 -18.37 8.13 24.55
N GLN A 269 -17.39 7.24 24.72
CA GLN A 269 -16.69 7.00 25.97
C GLN A 269 -15.26 7.57 25.92
N THR A 270 -15.12 8.90 25.94
CA THR A 270 -13.84 9.60 25.75
C THR A 270 -12.72 9.08 26.63
N GLN A 271 -12.96 8.84 27.94
CA GLN A 271 -11.91 8.34 28.85
C GLN A 271 -11.45 6.93 28.47
N ARG A 272 -12.37 6.06 28.05
CA ARG A 272 -12.06 4.72 27.58
C ARG A 272 -11.31 4.76 26.26
N LEU A 273 -11.72 5.63 25.34
CA LEU A 273 -11.04 5.87 24.06
C LEU A 273 -9.60 6.31 24.29
N CYS A 274 -9.34 7.29 25.15
CA CYS A 274 -7.99 7.74 25.49
C CYS A 274 -7.10 6.61 26.05
N ARG A 275 -7.64 5.77 26.96
CA ARG A 275 -6.90 4.64 27.51
C ARG A 275 -6.56 3.61 26.44
N ILE A 276 -7.52 3.28 25.57
CA ILE A 276 -7.35 2.30 24.50
C ILE A 276 -6.39 2.85 23.44
N LEU A 277 -6.48 4.14 23.08
CA LEU A 277 -5.54 4.79 22.15
C LEU A 277 -4.10 4.63 22.62
N ASN A 278 -3.80 4.98 23.89
CA ASN A 278 -2.46 4.83 24.45
C ASN A 278 -1.98 3.37 24.40
N THR A 279 -2.84 2.43 24.79
CA THR A 279 -2.51 1.00 24.77
C THR A 279 -2.25 0.50 23.34
N ILE A 280 -3.04 0.93 22.35
CA ILE A 280 -2.85 0.53 20.95
C ILE A 280 -1.57 1.15 20.38
N GLN A 281 -1.29 2.42 20.68
CA GLN A 281 -0.05 3.07 20.24
C GLN A 281 1.18 2.33 20.78
N GLU A 282 1.20 2.03 22.06
CA GLU A 282 2.30 1.29 22.69
C GLU A 282 2.50 -0.09 22.06
N ARG A 283 1.42 -0.88 21.94
CA ARG A 283 1.49 -2.22 21.35
C ARG A 283 1.85 -2.19 19.86
N ALA A 284 1.30 -1.24 19.11
CA ALA A 284 1.66 -1.05 17.71
C ALA A 284 3.14 -0.68 17.58
N ALA A 285 3.66 0.22 18.42
CA ALA A 285 5.07 0.59 18.44
C ALA A 285 5.98 -0.62 18.71
N LEU A 286 5.62 -1.44 19.72
CA LEU A 286 6.38 -2.66 20.07
C LEU A 286 6.40 -3.73 18.98
N ILE A 287 5.50 -3.67 17.99
CA ILE A 287 5.46 -4.59 16.86
C ILE A 287 6.09 -3.96 15.60
N VAL A 288 5.67 -2.74 15.27
CA VAL A 288 6.04 -2.07 14.01
C VAL A 288 7.50 -1.63 13.99
N ILE A 289 7.94 -0.99 15.09
CA ILE A 289 9.28 -0.40 15.15
C ILE A 289 10.38 -1.46 15.01
N PRO A 290 10.37 -2.58 15.76
CA PRO A 290 11.41 -3.60 15.62
C PRO A 290 11.43 -4.24 14.23
N ILE A 291 10.27 -4.51 13.63
CA ILE A 291 10.21 -5.06 12.27
C ILE A 291 10.84 -4.07 11.27
N THR A 292 10.51 -2.79 11.40
CA THR A 292 11.05 -1.76 10.49
C THR A 292 12.56 -1.57 10.71
N VAL A 293 13.03 -1.55 11.96
CA VAL A 293 14.46 -1.46 12.28
C VAL A 293 15.23 -2.68 11.79
N LEU A 294 14.69 -3.88 11.95
CA LEU A 294 15.27 -5.10 11.40
C LEU A 294 15.41 -5.02 9.87
N LEU A 295 14.37 -4.56 9.17
CA LEU A 295 14.41 -4.37 7.72
C LEU A 295 15.44 -3.33 7.29
N ILE A 296 15.66 -2.27 8.07
CA ILE A 296 16.69 -1.25 7.81
C ILE A 296 18.10 -1.84 7.98
N VAL A 297 18.33 -2.60 9.06
CA VAL A 297 19.63 -3.20 9.37
C VAL A 297 19.99 -4.30 8.38
N ASP A 298 19.03 -5.13 8.03
CA ASP A 298 19.19 -6.26 7.11
C ASP A 298 18.89 -5.88 5.64
N ALA A 299 18.72 -4.61 5.32
CA ALA A 299 18.41 -4.16 3.96
C ALA A 299 19.43 -4.68 2.93
N HIS A 300 20.75 -4.62 3.23
CA HIS A 300 21.78 -5.10 2.34
C HIS A 300 21.69 -6.61 2.07
N PRO A 301 21.72 -7.50 3.06
CA PRO A 301 21.59 -8.94 2.82
C PRO A 301 20.22 -9.32 2.23
N ILE A 302 19.14 -8.62 2.57
CA ILE A 302 17.81 -8.84 1.98
C ILE A 302 17.84 -8.55 0.46
N PHE A 303 18.31 -7.36 0.06
CA PHE A 303 18.35 -6.99 -1.36
C PHE A 303 19.27 -7.89 -2.17
N TYR A 304 20.45 -8.21 -1.63
CA TYR A 304 21.38 -9.13 -2.28
C TYR A 304 20.76 -10.52 -2.47
N THR A 305 20.17 -11.07 -1.41
CA THR A 305 19.57 -12.41 -1.43
C THR A 305 18.35 -12.50 -2.33
N LEU A 306 17.45 -11.49 -2.28
CA LEU A 306 16.19 -11.53 -3.04
C LEU A 306 16.39 -11.09 -4.50
N PHE A 307 17.11 -10.00 -4.73
CA PHE A 307 17.15 -9.34 -6.04
C PHE A 307 18.50 -9.42 -6.75
N GLY A 308 19.58 -9.63 -6.01
CA GLY A 308 20.95 -9.72 -6.52
C GLY A 308 21.69 -8.38 -6.52
N GLU A 309 22.98 -8.43 -6.87
CA GLU A 309 23.95 -7.32 -6.75
C GLU A 309 23.52 -6.05 -7.50
N LYS A 310 22.89 -6.20 -8.66
CA LYS A 310 22.44 -5.05 -9.48
C LYS A 310 21.46 -4.11 -8.77
N TRP A 311 20.82 -4.55 -7.66
CA TRP A 311 19.88 -3.77 -6.88
C TRP A 311 20.48 -3.14 -5.61
N MET A 312 21.78 -3.31 -5.36
CA MET A 312 22.44 -2.73 -4.19
C MET A 312 22.29 -1.20 -4.09
N PRO A 313 22.28 -0.42 -5.18
CA PRO A 313 22.02 1.02 -5.08
C PRO A 313 20.62 1.37 -4.59
N SER A 314 19.66 0.44 -4.56
CA SER A 314 18.33 0.64 -3.97
C SER A 314 18.33 0.58 -2.44
N VAL A 315 19.33 -0.04 -1.83
CA VAL A 315 19.40 -0.26 -0.38
C VAL A 315 19.29 1.03 0.43
N PRO A 316 20.10 2.07 0.18
CA PRO A 316 20.00 3.32 0.95
C PRO A 316 18.65 4.04 0.73
N TYR A 317 18.05 3.93 -0.45
CA TYR A 317 16.70 4.47 -0.68
C TYR A 317 15.65 3.71 0.15
N PHE A 318 15.73 2.39 0.18
CA PHE A 318 14.85 1.55 0.99
C PHE A 318 14.98 1.88 2.49
N GLN A 319 16.19 2.01 2.99
CA GLN A 319 16.46 2.36 4.39
C GLN A 319 15.83 3.70 4.77
N LEU A 320 16.00 4.74 3.94
CA LEU A 320 15.42 6.06 4.17
C LEU A 320 13.89 6.05 4.09
N ILE A 321 13.31 5.32 3.14
CA ILE A 321 11.85 5.20 3.02
C ILE A 321 11.27 4.45 4.23
N CYS A 322 11.90 3.38 4.69
CA CYS A 322 11.50 2.67 5.90
C CYS A 322 11.61 3.56 7.14
N ALA A 323 12.70 4.31 7.29
CA ALA A 323 12.87 5.26 8.38
C ALA A 323 11.81 6.38 8.36
N ALA A 324 11.48 6.92 7.18
CA ALA A 324 10.43 7.91 7.00
C ALA A 324 9.06 7.37 7.42
N ASN A 325 8.76 6.12 7.08
CA ASN A 325 7.47 5.47 7.37
C ASN A 325 7.37 4.87 8.77
N LEU A 326 8.43 4.91 9.58
CA LEU A 326 8.49 4.31 10.93
C LEU A 326 7.34 4.73 11.84
N LEU A 327 6.99 6.02 11.82
CA LEU A 327 5.94 6.61 12.67
C LEU A 327 4.57 6.71 11.95
N THR A 328 4.47 6.27 10.69
CA THR A 328 3.22 6.35 9.92
C THR A 328 2.06 5.59 10.58
N PRO A 329 2.21 4.39 11.15
CA PRO A 329 1.13 3.72 11.86
C PRO A 329 0.62 4.50 13.07
N MET A 330 1.50 5.14 13.83
CA MET A 330 1.15 5.98 15.00
C MET A 330 0.39 7.23 14.56
N PHE A 331 0.82 7.85 13.47
CA PHE A 331 0.11 8.94 12.82
C PHE A 331 -1.32 8.52 12.45
N GLN A 332 -1.49 7.38 11.78
CA GLN A 332 -2.81 6.88 11.34
C GLN A 332 -3.71 6.52 12.53
N ILE A 333 -3.18 5.96 13.61
CA ILE A 333 -3.94 5.70 14.84
C ILE A 333 -4.49 7.00 15.43
N ASN A 334 -3.72 8.10 15.43
CA ASN A 334 -4.17 9.42 15.86
C ASN A 334 -5.31 9.94 14.98
N ILE A 335 -5.16 9.83 13.66
CA ILE A 335 -6.20 10.23 12.69
C ILE A 335 -7.49 9.43 12.91
N HIS A 336 -7.40 8.10 13.13
CA HIS A 336 -8.57 7.26 13.42
C HIS A 336 -9.27 7.67 14.72
N ALA A 337 -8.53 8.02 15.77
CA ALA A 337 -9.10 8.50 17.02
C ALA A 337 -9.85 9.84 16.85
N LEU A 338 -9.25 10.80 16.13
CA LEU A 338 -9.88 12.09 15.82
C LEU A 338 -11.15 11.90 14.98
N ASN A 339 -11.13 11.02 13.99
CA ASN A 339 -12.28 10.70 13.17
C ASN A 339 -13.42 10.08 14.00
N ALA A 340 -13.08 9.18 14.94
CA ALA A 340 -14.04 8.50 15.79
C ALA A 340 -14.83 9.49 16.69
N ILE A 341 -14.16 10.54 17.20
CA ILE A 341 -14.82 11.58 18.01
C ILE A 341 -15.51 12.68 17.16
N GLY A 342 -15.68 12.44 15.86
CA GLY A 342 -16.37 13.37 14.95
C GLY A 342 -15.54 14.58 14.49
N LYS A 343 -14.23 14.59 14.75
CA LYS A 343 -13.31 15.69 14.36
C LYS A 343 -12.67 15.46 12.99
N SER A 344 -13.46 15.01 12.01
CA SER A 344 -12.97 14.72 10.65
C SER A 344 -12.39 15.96 9.94
N ASN A 345 -12.90 17.16 10.22
CA ASN A 345 -12.32 18.40 9.68
C ASN A 345 -10.89 18.65 10.19
N VAL A 346 -10.61 18.33 11.46
CA VAL A 346 -9.25 18.43 12.04
C VAL A 346 -8.36 17.41 11.39
N SER A 347 -8.79 16.17 11.27
CA SER A 347 -8.06 15.10 10.58
C SER A 347 -7.72 15.46 9.13
N PHE A 348 -8.68 16.02 8.40
CA PHE A 348 -8.46 16.52 7.04
C PHE A 348 -7.41 17.64 7.00
N GLY A 349 -7.48 18.58 7.95
CA GLY A 349 -6.49 19.66 8.06
C GLY A 349 -5.06 19.12 8.31
N ILE A 350 -4.92 18.10 9.17
CA ILE A 350 -3.62 17.45 9.44
C ILE A 350 -3.10 16.74 8.17
N GLU A 351 -3.96 16.00 7.47
CA GLU A 351 -3.60 15.33 6.21
C GLU A 351 -3.18 16.33 5.13
N LEU A 352 -3.87 17.45 5.02
CA LEU A 352 -3.51 18.52 4.09
C LEU A 352 -2.18 19.18 4.51
N GLY A 353 -1.96 19.42 5.79
CA GLY A 353 -0.71 19.91 6.35
C GLY A 353 0.47 18.97 6.05
N LYS A 354 0.27 17.65 6.21
CA LYS A 354 1.26 16.64 5.82
C LYS A 354 1.64 16.75 4.33
N ARG A 355 0.66 16.92 3.46
CA ARG A 355 0.91 17.09 2.02
C ARG A 355 1.66 18.38 1.73
N GLY A 356 1.33 19.47 2.44
CA GLY A 356 2.08 20.74 2.37
C GLY A 356 3.54 20.59 2.80
N LEU A 357 3.79 19.88 3.91
CA LEU A 357 5.14 19.56 4.38
C LEU A 357 5.92 18.71 3.36
N ILE A 358 5.27 17.74 2.74
CA ILE A 358 5.88 16.93 1.68
C ILE A 358 6.27 17.80 0.48
N LEU A 359 5.39 18.69 0.02
CA LEU A 359 5.71 19.62 -1.07
C LEU A 359 6.86 20.56 -0.69
N GLY A 360 6.83 21.13 0.51
CA GLY A 360 7.92 21.97 1.02
C GLY A 360 9.25 21.22 1.10
N SER A 361 9.22 19.97 1.56
CA SER A 361 10.42 19.12 1.63
C SER A 361 10.98 18.77 0.25
N ILE A 362 10.12 18.62 -0.76
CA ILE A 362 10.55 18.42 -2.14
C ILE A 362 11.26 19.67 -2.67
N LEU A 363 10.67 20.87 -2.49
CA LEU A 363 11.27 22.11 -2.95
C LEU A 363 12.65 22.33 -2.34
N VAL A 364 12.83 22.05 -1.06
CA VAL A 364 14.12 22.13 -0.38
C VAL A 364 15.06 21.00 -0.84
N GLY A 365 14.57 19.78 -0.93
CA GLY A 365 15.35 18.59 -1.27
C GLY A 365 15.86 18.58 -2.73
N LEU A 366 15.20 19.29 -3.64
CA LEU A 366 15.63 19.44 -5.03
C LEU A 366 17.02 20.08 -5.18
N HIS A 367 17.46 20.89 -4.21
CA HIS A 367 18.80 21.52 -4.20
C HIS A 367 19.91 20.53 -3.86
N TRP A 368 19.53 19.37 -3.31
CA TRP A 368 20.48 18.32 -2.97
C TRP A 368 20.26 17.05 -3.78
N ASN A 369 20.66 16.05 -3.94
CA ASN A 369 20.37 14.86 -4.71
C ASN A 369 19.10 14.11 -4.23
N ILE A 370 18.88 12.89 -4.72
CA ILE A 370 17.76 12.02 -4.29
C ILE A 370 17.74 11.79 -2.78
N PHE A 371 18.90 11.72 -2.14
CA PHE A 371 18.99 11.57 -0.67
C PHE A 371 18.38 12.76 0.06
N GLY A 372 18.62 13.98 -0.43
CA GLY A 372 17.99 15.18 0.12
C GLY A 372 16.47 15.14 0.03
N LEU A 373 15.92 14.66 -1.09
CA LEU A 373 14.49 14.45 -1.26
C LEU A 373 13.93 13.43 -0.26
N LEU A 374 14.61 12.31 -0.06
CA LEU A 374 14.16 11.24 0.85
C LEU A 374 14.32 11.63 2.33
N ILE A 375 15.38 12.34 2.68
CA ILE A 375 15.55 12.91 4.03
C ILE A 375 14.47 13.94 4.30
N GLY A 376 14.19 14.83 3.35
CA GLY A 376 13.09 15.78 3.44
C GLY A 376 11.73 15.10 3.66
N TYR A 377 11.49 13.99 2.96
CA TYR A 377 10.29 13.16 3.18
C TYR A 377 10.23 12.60 4.59
N ALA A 378 11.35 12.08 5.12
CA ALA A 378 11.40 11.56 6.48
C ALA A 378 11.11 12.66 7.52
N VAL A 379 11.69 13.85 7.35
CA VAL A 379 11.42 15.01 8.21
C VAL A 379 9.95 15.41 8.14
N ALA A 380 9.35 15.47 6.93
CA ALA A 380 7.94 15.80 6.76
C ALA A 380 7.01 14.76 7.45
N CYS A 381 7.34 13.47 7.41
CA CYS A 381 6.60 12.43 8.11
C CYS A 381 6.70 12.56 9.64
N ILE A 382 7.88 12.83 10.18
CA ILE A 382 8.09 13.05 11.62
C ILE A 382 7.33 14.28 12.10
N LEU A 383 7.44 15.41 11.39
CA LEU A 383 6.70 16.63 11.72
C LEU A 383 5.19 16.42 11.66
N SER A 384 4.71 15.67 10.67
CA SER A 384 3.27 15.36 10.54
C SER A 384 2.77 14.53 11.71
N TRP A 385 3.56 13.55 12.17
CA TRP A 385 3.24 12.81 13.38
C TRP A 385 3.19 13.73 14.61
N GLY A 386 4.18 14.63 14.77
CA GLY A 386 4.19 15.63 15.86
C GLY A 386 2.94 16.52 15.84
N ILE A 387 2.52 17.00 14.67
CA ILE A 387 1.28 17.78 14.51
C ILE A 387 0.06 16.97 14.94
N SER A 388 -0.04 15.69 14.52
CA SER A 388 -1.14 14.82 14.93
C SER A 388 -1.20 14.61 16.44
N CYS A 389 -0.05 14.51 17.10
CA CYS A 389 0.03 14.40 18.57
C CYS A 389 -0.43 15.70 19.27
N MET A 390 -0.08 16.87 18.72
CA MET A 390 -0.55 18.16 19.25
C MET A 390 -2.06 18.30 19.14
N GLU A 391 -2.67 17.87 18.04
CA GLU A 391 -4.11 17.89 17.88
C GLU A 391 -4.82 16.86 18.77
N VAL A 392 -4.27 15.69 18.97
CA VAL A 392 -4.76 14.71 19.95
C VAL A 392 -4.69 15.28 21.38
N LYS A 393 -3.64 16.04 21.72
CA LYS A 393 -3.58 16.77 23.01
C LYS A 393 -4.71 17.78 23.14
N ARG A 394 -4.99 18.58 22.10
CA ARG A 394 -6.06 19.58 22.12
C ARG A 394 -7.45 18.99 22.24
N GLN A 395 -7.72 17.86 21.57
CA GLN A 395 -9.06 17.27 21.48
C GLN A 395 -9.34 16.21 22.56
N LEU A 396 -8.32 15.46 22.99
CA LEU A 396 -8.44 14.32 23.89
C LEU A 396 -7.65 14.49 25.19
N ASN A 397 -6.94 15.62 25.35
CA ASN A 397 -6.10 15.93 26.52
C ASN A 397 -5.02 14.87 26.84
N ILE A 398 -4.46 14.25 25.78
CA ILE A 398 -3.35 13.29 25.89
C ILE A 398 -2.06 14.02 25.58
N ASP A 399 -1.17 14.17 26.57
CA ASP A 399 0.08 14.88 26.39
C ASP A 399 1.00 14.26 25.35
N PHE A 400 1.70 15.12 24.60
CA PHE A 400 2.71 14.72 23.63
C PHE A 400 3.81 13.85 24.29
N GLY A 401 4.25 14.22 25.48
CA GLY A 401 5.26 13.47 26.23
C GLY A 401 4.83 12.03 26.53
N LYS A 402 3.53 11.79 26.83
CA LYS A 402 3.00 10.45 27.04
C LYS A 402 3.01 9.63 25.74
N GLN A 403 2.61 10.22 24.62
CA GLN A 403 2.64 9.53 23.32
C GLN A 403 4.08 9.18 22.91
N LEU A 404 5.03 10.08 23.15
CA LEU A 404 6.45 9.83 22.93
C LEU A 404 6.97 8.71 23.85
N TRP A 405 6.59 8.73 25.14
CA TRP A 405 7.00 7.72 26.11
C TRP A 405 6.54 6.31 25.74
N HIS A 406 5.38 6.16 25.10
CA HIS A 406 4.90 4.86 24.60
C HIS A 406 5.70 4.30 23.44
N ILE A 407 6.40 5.15 22.67
CA ILE A 407 7.21 4.76 21.50
C ILE A 407 8.67 4.50 21.91
N MET A 408 9.20 5.26 22.87
CA MET A 408 10.61 5.23 23.25
C MET A 408 11.15 3.84 23.64
N PRO A 409 10.44 3.00 24.42
CA PRO A 409 10.95 1.66 24.75
C PRO A 409 11.12 0.78 23.52
N ALA A 410 10.16 0.83 22.58
CA ALA A 410 10.25 0.07 21.33
C ALA A 410 11.46 0.52 20.49
N LEU A 411 11.71 1.83 20.39
CA LEU A 411 12.88 2.39 19.72
C LEU A 411 14.17 1.96 20.41
N PHE A 412 14.25 2.13 21.71
CA PHE A 412 15.44 1.78 22.48
C PHE A 412 15.81 0.31 22.35
N PHE A 413 14.85 -0.60 22.57
CA PHE A 413 15.09 -2.04 22.44
C PHE A 413 15.49 -2.41 20.99
N SER A 414 14.83 -1.79 20.00
CA SER A 414 15.16 -2.08 18.61
C SER A 414 16.56 -1.60 18.23
N VAL A 415 17.00 -0.42 18.72
CA VAL A 415 18.35 0.09 18.49
C VAL A 415 19.38 -0.79 19.19
N VAL A 416 19.15 -1.19 20.44
CA VAL A 416 20.04 -2.11 21.16
C VAL A 416 20.18 -3.43 20.40
N MET A 417 19.06 -3.98 19.90
CA MET A 417 19.09 -5.22 19.13
C MET A 417 19.76 -5.04 17.76
N ALA A 418 19.63 -3.87 17.13
CA ALA A 418 20.33 -3.56 15.88
C ALA A 418 21.87 -3.60 16.07
N PHE A 419 22.36 -3.00 17.16
CA PHE A 419 23.78 -3.06 17.51
C PHE A 419 24.25 -4.50 17.79
N THR A 420 23.51 -5.27 18.58
CA THR A 420 23.86 -6.68 18.86
C THR A 420 23.91 -7.53 17.59
N CYS A 421 22.97 -7.31 16.65
CA CYS A 421 22.95 -7.99 15.36
C CYS A 421 24.15 -7.64 14.50
N TYR A 422 24.56 -6.37 14.49
CA TYR A 422 25.74 -5.92 13.75
C TYR A 422 27.00 -6.65 14.24
N TYR A 423 27.22 -6.70 15.55
CA TYR A 423 28.38 -7.40 16.12
C TYR A 423 28.29 -8.92 15.96
N ALA A 424 27.12 -9.52 16.15
CA ALA A 424 26.93 -10.96 15.97
C ALA A 424 27.26 -11.44 14.56
N SER A 425 27.02 -10.61 13.56
CA SER A 425 27.30 -10.92 12.17
C SER A 425 28.78 -10.76 11.75
N ALA A 426 29.59 -10.06 12.54
CA ALA A 426 31.02 -9.88 12.26
C ALA A 426 31.80 -11.22 12.19
N PHE A 427 31.25 -12.27 12.81
CA PHE A 427 31.86 -13.62 12.82
C PHE A 427 31.45 -14.49 11.62
N THR A 428 30.62 -13.99 10.70
CA THR A 428 30.12 -14.76 9.54
C THR A 428 30.45 -14.05 8.24
N ALA A 429 31.20 -14.73 7.37
CA ALA A 429 31.55 -14.21 6.03
C ALA A 429 30.41 -14.42 4.99
N ASN A 430 29.54 -15.41 5.22
CA ASN A 430 28.48 -15.76 4.28
C ASN A 430 27.25 -14.87 4.50
N ILE A 431 26.85 -14.13 3.45
CA ILE A 431 25.74 -13.16 3.51
C ILE A 431 24.38 -13.80 3.85
N TYR A 432 24.15 -15.04 3.42
CA TYR A 432 22.93 -15.79 3.75
C TYR A 432 22.89 -16.17 5.23
N LEU A 433 24.03 -16.58 5.77
CA LEU A 433 24.17 -16.89 7.18
C LEU A 433 24.05 -15.62 8.03
N GLN A 434 24.60 -14.50 7.56
CA GLN A 434 24.43 -13.20 8.20
C GLN A 434 22.95 -12.84 8.34
N LEU A 435 22.14 -12.99 7.28
CA LEU A 435 20.71 -12.72 7.32
C LEU A 435 19.99 -13.57 8.39
N VAL A 436 20.24 -14.88 8.40
CA VAL A 436 19.60 -15.81 9.34
C VAL A 436 20.02 -15.51 10.79
N VAL A 437 21.32 -15.29 11.01
CA VAL A 437 21.86 -15.00 12.35
C VAL A 437 21.33 -13.67 12.87
N ARG A 438 21.36 -12.60 12.06
CA ARG A 438 20.85 -11.29 12.44
C ARG A 438 19.36 -11.33 12.76
N ALA A 439 18.56 -11.91 11.86
CA ALA A 439 17.11 -12.03 12.07
C ALA A 439 16.81 -12.88 13.33
N GLY A 440 17.54 -14.00 13.51
CA GLY A 440 17.38 -14.86 14.69
C GLY A 440 17.74 -14.15 16.00
N VAL A 441 18.91 -13.53 16.07
CA VAL A 441 19.38 -12.77 17.23
C VAL A 441 18.43 -11.61 17.55
N PHE A 442 18.00 -10.89 16.51
CA PHE A 442 17.07 -9.77 16.69
C PHE A 442 15.71 -10.23 17.24
N VAL A 443 15.09 -11.22 16.60
CA VAL A 443 13.76 -11.69 16.98
C VAL A 443 13.78 -12.32 18.40
N VAL A 444 14.76 -13.18 18.67
CA VAL A 444 14.87 -13.83 19.99
C VAL A 444 15.21 -12.81 21.08
N GLY A 445 16.22 -11.97 20.86
CA GLY A 445 16.65 -10.97 21.86
C GLY A 445 15.57 -9.92 22.11
N TYR A 446 14.91 -9.41 21.06
CA TYR A 446 13.80 -8.46 21.22
C TYR A 446 12.61 -9.11 21.94
N SER A 447 12.27 -10.35 21.62
CA SER A 447 11.21 -11.09 22.28
C SER A 447 11.50 -11.30 23.77
N LEU A 448 12.74 -11.62 24.13
CA LEU A 448 13.17 -11.76 25.52
C LEU A 448 13.08 -10.42 26.26
N LEU A 449 13.60 -9.33 25.68
CA LEU A 449 13.51 -7.99 26.28
C LEU A 449 12.06 -7.58 26.53
N THR A 450 11.19 -7.77 25.53
CA THR A 450 9.77 -7.43 25.70
C THR A 450 9.03 -8.38 26.64
N ALA A 451 9.41 -9.66 26.75
CA ALA A 451 8.82 -10.59 27.72
C ALA A 451 9.15 -10.19 29.17
N VAL A 452 10.34 -9.67 29.40
CA VAL A 452 10.76 -9.18 30.73
C VAL A 452 10.10 -7.85 31.07
N CYS A 453 10.13 -6.88 30.13
CA CYS A 453 9.64 -5.51 30.38
C CYS A 453 8.11 -5.37 30.24
N TYR A 454 7.47 -6.19 29.39
CA TYR A 454 6.04 -6.14 29.07
C TYR A 454 5.34 -7.51 29.24
N PRO A 455 5.38 -8.15 30.43
CA PRO A 455 4.84 -9.48 30.63
C PRO A 455 3.33 -9.58 30.39
N SER A 456 2.59 -8.49 30.58
CA SER A 456 1.14 -8.43 30.33
C SER A 456 0.78 -8.62 28.86
N MET A 457 1.59 -8.11 27.94
CA MET A 457 1.42 -8.27 26.51
C MET A 457 1.57 -9.75 26.09
N TRP A 458 2.60 -10.42 26.60
CA TRP A 458 2.86 -11.83 26.32
C TRP A 458 1.82 -12.75 26.92
N LYS A 459 1.38 -12.49 28.16
CA LYS A 459 0.27 -13.24 28.78
C LYS A 459 -1.01 -13.13 27.96
N GLY A 460 -1.34 -11.93 27.46
CA GLY A 460 -2.49 -11.72 26.58
C GLY A 460 -2.36 -12.47 25.24
N ALA A 461 -1.20 -12.43 24.60
CA ALA A 461 -0.95 -13.14 23.36
C ALA A 461 -1.02 -14.68 23.54
N ILE A 462 -0.44 -15.22 24.62
CA ILE A 462 -0.48 -16.65 24.93
C ILE A 462 -1.92 -17.10 25.25
N ALA A 463 -2.69 -16.30 26.01
CA ALA A 463 -4.09 -16.59 26.29
C ALA A 463 -4.90 -16.68 25.00
N TYR A 464 -4.75 -15.70 24.10
CA TYR A 464 -5.42 -15.69 22.79
C TYR A 464 -5.06 -16.92 21.92
N LEU A 465 -3.78 -17.31 21.90
CA LEU A 465 -3.34 -18.51 21.19
C LEU A 465 -3.89 -19.82 21.79
N LYS A 466 -4.09 -19.86 23.11
CA LYS A 466 -4.74 -21.00 23.78
C LYS A 466 -6.21 -21.09 23.43
N ASP A 467 -6.93 -19.95 23.41
CA ASP A 467 -8.35 -19.90 23.00
C ASP A 467 -8.56 -20.33 21.55
N LEU A 468 -7.62 -20.00 20.65
CA LEU A 468 -7.66 -20.48 19.25
C LEU A 468 -7.46 -22.00 19.12
N ARG A 469 -6.78 -22.64 20.08
CA ARG A 469 -6.53 -24.08 20.07
C ARG A 469 -7.66 -24.91 20.71
N GLN A 470 -8.54 -24.27 21.48
CA GLN A 470 -9.71 -24.97 22.01
C GLN A 470 -10.78 -25.03 20.91
N PRO A 471 -11.22 -26.22 20.47
CA PRO A 471 -12.35 -26.33 19.58
C PRO A 471 -13.56 -25.68 20.26
N LYS A 472 -14.17 -24.69 19.63
CA LYS A 472 -15.45 -24.18 20.08
C LYS A 472 -16.43 -25.35 20.14
N GLN A 473 -16.77 -25.75 21.34
CA GLN A 473 -17.94 -26.59 21.58
C GLN A 473 -19.14 -25.71 21.18
N GLU A 474 -19.70 -25.98 19.97
CA GLU A 474 -21.03 -25.53 19.57
C GLU A 474 -22.09 -26.39 20.24
#